data_d762369ba28ee6cb04759c12f6a6deb3
#
_entry.id   d762369ba28ee6cb04759c12f6a6deb3
#
_cell.length_a   1.000
_cell.length_b   1.000
_cell.length_c   1.000
_cell.angle_alpha   90.00
_cell.angle_beta   90.00
_cell.angle_gamma   90.00
#
_symmetry.space_group_name_H-M   'P 1'
#
loop_
_entity.id
_entity.type
_entity.pdbx_description
1 polymer ?
#
loop_
_entity_poly.entity_id
_entity_poly.type
_entity_poly.pdbx_seq_one_letter_code
_entity_poly.pdbx_strand_id
1 'polypeptide(L)'
;MSDWRDWAGRLERWRRLPAISYSIALGCVAVASAARIAIDPIVGDSAPFITYLPAVLIASLVAGFKAGLLAMAVSALSAWFFVLPPRFSLSLSSTHFSLTLLATYLCVTAVSITCIAVINAVVERLLEQHRALVAAQNREVEKRDLLIQELEHRTRNIFGLIKLLANHSLKDDVPLADARARYVGRLEALAAAYSMDDKTGKVTLFDILHQLLQLHAQRIGIRGCEIVLMEKALQQFTLIIHELQTNSMKYGALSRETGLVSISGNVDPSANTFTFAWQESGGPPAAPPTRKGFGQVILRHAPEMGGARVSMEYPSEGLRYVYSNELSKVSPDGQRISASV
;
A
#
# COMPACT_ATOMS: atom_id res chain seq x y z
N MET A 1 24.61 2.30 21.34
CA MET A 1 23.82 3.44 20.80
C MET A 1 22.38 3.54 21.37
N SER A 2 21.97 2.69 22.30
CA SER A 2 20.63 2.69 22.93
C SER A 2 20.45 3.69 24.09
N ASP A 3 21.51 4.00 24.80
CA ASP A 3 21.46 4.76 26.07
C ASP A 3 20.92 6.22 25.96
N TRP A 4 21.27 6.95 24.90
CA TRP A 4 20.84 8.34 24.77
C TRP A 4 19.35 8.51 24.47
N ARG A 5 18.71 7.51 23.80
CA ARG A 5 17.27 7.52 23.52
C ARG A 5 16.44 7.36 24.80
N ASP A 6 16.94 6.55 25.72
CA ASP A 6 16.29 6.34 27.03
C ASP A 6 16.42 7.60 27.91
N TRP A 7 17.53 8.33 27.77
CA TRP A 7 17.71 9.64 28.43
C TRP A 7 16.75 10.69 27.88
N ALA A 8 16.61 10.83 26.58
CA ALA A 8 15.70 11.78 25.95
C ALA A 8 14.23 11.53 26.35
N GLY A 9 13.82 10.27 26.39
CA GLY A 9 12.48 9.89 26.84
C GLY A 9 12.23 10.15 28.34
N ARG A 10 13.26 10.07 29.18
CA ARG A 10 13.18 10.44 30.60
C ARG A 10 13.05 11.95 30.78
N LEU A 11 13.83 12.74 30.05
CA LEU A 11 13.75 14.22 30.09
C LEU A 11 12.36 14.72 29.69
N GLU A 12 11.79 14.14 28.64
CA GLU A 12 10.44 14.53 28.20
C GLU A 12 9.37 14.20 29.28
N ARG A 13 9.46 13.05 29.94
CA ARG A 13 8.58 12.69 31.05
C ARG A 13 8.70 13.63 32.24
N TRP A 14 9.95 14.03 32.62
CA TRP A 14 10.20 14.97 33.71
C TRP A 14 9.61 16.34 33.43
N ARG A 15 9.73 16.82 32.17
CA ARG A 15 9.13 18.11 31.74
C ARG A 15 7.61 18.12 31.82
N ARG A 16 6.96 16.97 31.64
CA ARG A 16 5.49 16.85 31.70
C ARG A 16 4.95 16.80 33.13
N LEU A 17 5.76 16.45 34.11
CA LEU A 17 5.37 16.33 35.52
C LEU A 17 5.80 17.59 36.28
N PRO A 18 4.89 18.54 36.59
CA PRO A 18 5.27 19.84 37.19
C PRO A 18 5.96 19.68 38.53
N ALA A 19 5.56 18.72 39.36
CA ALA A 19 6.23 18.47 40.64
C ALA A 19 7.70 18.09 40.47
N ILE A 20 8.03 17.22 39.52
CA ILE A 20 9.43 16.83 39.26
C ILE A 20 10.22 18.01 38.68
N SER A 21 9.64 18.72 37.71
CA SER A 21 10.29 19.88 37.09
C SER A 21 10.66 20.95 38.11
N TYR A 22 9.74 21.30 39.00
CA TYR A 22 9.99 22.28 40.05
C TYR A 22 10.93 21.78 41.11
N SER A 23 10.91 20.51 41.50
CA SER A 23 11.86 19.91 42.41
C SER A 23 13.31 19.96 41.87
N ILE A 24 13.49 19.71 40.57
CA ILE A 24 14.77 19.83 39.88
C ILE A 24 15.28 21.30 39.95
N ALA A 25 14.40 22.24 39.64
CA ALA A 25 14.73 23.67 39.68
C ALA A 25 15.22 24.09 41.08
N LEU A 26 14.46 23.74 42.12
CA LEU A 26 14.82 24.03 43.52
C LEU A 26 16.11 23.32 43.94
N GLY A 27 16.31 22.06 43.54
CA GLY A 27 17.53 21.31 43.79
C GLY A 27 18.75 21.97 43.17
N CYS A 28 18.65 22.40 41.91
CA CYS A 28 19.73 23.15 41.23
C CYS A 28 20.11 24.45 41.98
N VAL A 29 19.10 25.20 42.41
CA VAL A 29 19.33 26.46 43.15
C VAL A 29 19.91 26.18 44.53
N ALA A 30 19.47 25.15 45.25
CA ALA A 30 20.01 24.75 46.55
C ALA A 30 21.48 24.36 46.43
N VAL A 31 21.85 23.57 45.42
CA VAL A 31 23.27 23.21 45.15
C VAL A 31 24.09 24.48 44.83
N ALA A 32 23.55 25.37 43.98
CA ALA A 32 24.22 26.61 43.63
C ALA A 32 24.42 27.53 44.83
N SER A 33 23.43 27.60 45.75
CA SER A 33 23.53 28.37 46.99
C SER A 33 24.62 27.81 47.94
N ALA A 34 24.62 26.46 48.11
CA ALA A 34 25.66 25.80 48.91
C ALA A 34 27.07 26.04 48.33
N ALA A 35 27.20 25.87 47.00
CA ALA A 35 28.46 26.16 46.31
C ALA A 35 28.88 27.62 46.46
N ARG A 36 27.94 28.56 46.38
CA ARG A 36 28.22 30.00 46.56
C ARG A 36 28.74 30.30 47.96
N ILE A 37 28.14 29.75 48.99
CA ILE A 37 28.58 29.89 50.38
C ILE A 37 29.98 29.31 50.55
N ALA A 38 30.27 28.14 49.97
CA ALA A 38 31.56 27.47 50.08
C ALA A 38 32.70 28.29 49.43
N ILE A 39 32.46 28.99 48.32
CA ILE A 39 33.46 29.80 47.62
C ILE A 39 33.49 31.27 48.05
N ASP A 40 32.60 31.67 48.97
CA ASP A 40 32.52 33.05 49.46
C ASP A 40 33.84 33.61 49.96
N PRO A 41 34.71 32.85 50.70
CA PRO A 41 36.02 33.35 51.15
C PRO A 41 36.98 33.70 50.01
N ILE A 42 36.79 33.14 48.82
CA ILE A 42 37.64 33.32 47.65
C ILE A 42 37.11 34.46 46.75
N VAL A 43 35.81 34.46 46.48
CA VAL A 43 35.19 35.33 45.50
C VAL A 43 34.68 36.65 46.10
N GLY A 44 34.33 36.65 47.38
CA GLY A 44 33.74 37.79 48.02
C GLY A 44 32.52 38.37 47.33
N ASP A 45 32.39 39.71 47.34
CA ASP A 45 31.26 40.42 46.75
C ASP A 45 31.38 40.66 45.21
N SER A 46 32.50 40.20 44.58
CA SER A 46 32.82 40.53 43.18
C SER A 46 31.92 39.82 42.13
N ALA A 47 31.40 38.65 42.44
CA ALA A 47 30.61 37.90 41.50
C ALA A 47 29.42 37.15 42.17
N PRO A 48 28.38 37.86 42.60
CA PRO A 48 27.30 37.31 43.43
C PRO A 48 26.47 36.22 42.74
N PHE A 49 26.41 36.23 41.42
CA PHE A 49 25.56 35.33 40.62
C PHE A 49 26.32 34.20 39.92
N ILE A 50 27.65 34.04 40.14
CA ILE A 50 28.50 33.12 39.37
C ILE A 50 28.05 31.65 39.44
N THR A 51 27.53 31.17 40.56
CA THR A 51 27.04 29.79 40.74
C THR A 51 25.60 29.64 40.34
N TYR A 52 24.81 30.71 40.35
CA TYR A 52 23.39 30.66 40.05
C TYR A 52 23.10 30.58 38.54
N LEU A 53 23.92 31.23 37.69
CA LEU A 53 23.75 31.21 36.24
C LEU A 53 23.76 29.77 35.67
N PRO A 54 24.76 28.92 35.94
CA PRO A 54 24.73 27.53 35.49
C PRO A 54 23.55 26.73 36.02
N ALA A 55 23.14 26.96 37.29
CA ALA A 55 22.00 26.27 37.88
C ALA A 55 20.68 26.57 37.14
N VAL A 56 20.44 27.84 36.80
CA VAL A 56 19.29 28.28 36.03
C VAL A 56 19.31 27.68 34.60
N LEU A 57 20.48 27.66 33.95
CA LEU A 57 20.62 27.05 32.61
C LEU A 57 20.33 25.54 32.62
N ILE A 58 20.89 24.83 33.63
CA ILE A 58 20.63 23.37 33.78
C ILE A 58 19.15 23.12 34.07
N ALA A 59 18.54 23.86 34.98
CA ALA A 59 17.14 23.76 35.32
C ALA A 59 16.23 23.99 34.05
N SER A 60 16.55 25.03 33.26
CA SER A 60 15.84 25.35 32.03
C SER A 60 16.02 24.26 30.97
N LEU A 61 17.23 23.74 30.80
CA LEU A 61 17.55 22.70 29.82
C LEU A 61 16.87 21.37 30.16
N VAL A 62 16.94 20.95 31.43
CA VAL A 62 16.46 19.64 31.88
C VAL A 62 14.95 19.64 32.15
N ALA A 63 14.48 20.61 32.92
CA ALA A 63 13.10 20.66 33.42
C ALA A 63 12.20 21.64 32.66
N GLY A 64 12.72 22.37 31.68
CA GLY A 64 11.99 23.21 30.75
C GLY A 64 11.83 24.68 31.20
N PHE A 65 11.13 25.47 30.35
CA PHE A 65 11.01 26.91 30.48
C PHE A 65 10.46 27.37 31.84
N LYS A 66 9.36 26.75 32.31
CA LYS A 66 8.70 27.13 33.59
C LYS A 66 9.61 26.89 34.80
N ALA A 67 10.35 25.76 34.78
CA ALA A 67 11.32 25.42 35.82
C ALA A 67 12.52 26.37 35.80
N GLY A 68 12.99 26.78 34.62
CA GLY A 68 14.00 27.80 34.46
C GLY A 68 13.59 29.16 35.04
N LEU A 69 12.35 29.60 34.81
CA LEU A 69 11.81 30.84 35.40
C LEU A 69 11.74 30.76 36.94
N LEU A 70 11.28 29.60 37.47
CA LEU A 70 11.29 29.40 38.92
C LEU A 70 12.71 29.45 39.50
N ALA A 71 13.66 28.74 38.86
CA ALA A 71 15.05 28.76 39.26
C ALA A 71 15.64 30.17 39.22
N MET A 72 15.33 30.98 38.19
CA MET A 72 15.75 32.37 38.09
C MET A 72 15.19 33.20 39.25
N ALA A 73 13.91 33.08 39.57
CA ALA A 73 13.27 33.83 40.64
C ALA A 73 13.84 33.46 42.03
N VAL A 74 13.96 32.16 42.32
CA VAL A 74 14.47 31.66 43.60
C VAL A 74 15.95 31.97 43.77
N SER A 75 16.76 31.84 42.70
CA SER A 75 18.19 32.20 42.74
C SER A 75 18.41 33.70 42.92
N ALA A 76 17.61 34.55 42.30
CA ALA A 76 17.68 35.99 42.51
C ALA A 76 17.35 36.37 43.96
N LEU A 77 16.33 35.77 44.56
CA LEU A 77 15.99 35.95 45.98
C LEU A 77 17.09 35.43 46.90
N SER A 78 17.62 34.24 46.59
CA SER A 78 18.74 33.65 47.38
C SER A 78 20.00 34.52 47.33
N ALA A 79 20.35 35.01 46.14
CA ALA A 79 21.51 35.90 45.99
C ALA A 79 21.30 37.24 46.70
N TRP A 80 20.08 37.82 46.63
CA TRP A 80 19.73 39.03 47.36
C TRP A 80 19.88 38.84 48.85
N PHE A 81 19.37 37.77 49.43
CA PHE A 81 19.39 37.55 50.89
C PHE A 81 20.74 37.16 51.42
N PHE A 82 21.45 36.22 50.77
CA PHE A 82 22.70 35.65 51.28
C PHE A 82 23.98 36.36 50.83
N VAL A 83 23.97 37.03 49.69
CA VAL A 83 25.20 37.50 49.03
C VAL A 83 25.27 39.00 48.95
N LEU A 84 24.18 39.71 48.57
CA LEU A 84 24.20 41.14 48.38
C LEU A 84 24.16 41.92 49.74
N PRO A 85 25.01 42.96 49.94
CA PRO A 85 24.94 43.78 51.15
C PRO A 85 23.64 44.63 51.18
N PRO A 86 23.01 44.84 52.36
CA PRO A 86 23.36 44.24 53.67
C PRO A 86 22.88 42.78 53.74
N ARG A 87 23.78 41.84 54.01
CA ARG A 87 23.47 40.40 54.07
C ARG A 87 22.39 40.08 55.10
N PHE A 88 21.60 39.01 54.86
CA PHE A 88 20.46 38.59 55.68
C PHE A 88 19.35 39.63 55.87
N SER A 89 19.23 40.56 54.90
CA SER A 89 18.21 41.59 54.89
C SER A 89 17.60 41.70 53.49
N LEU A 90 16.27 41.89 53.44
CA LEU A 90 15.55 42.20 52.20
C LEU A 90 15.31 43.72 52.03
N SER A 91 16.10 44.57 52.73
CA SER A 91 15.93 46.02 52.66
C SER A 91 16.31 46.58 51.30
N LEU A 92 15.51 47.54 50.79
CA LEU A 92 15.75 48.24 49.52
C LEU A 92 16.79 49.34 49.60
N SER A 93 17.52 49.43 50.74
CA SER A 93 18.64 50.45 50.94
C SER A 93 19.89 50.04 50.18
N SER A 94 19.78 49.10 49.22
CA SER A 94 20.86 48.64 48.36
C SER A 94 21.40 49.81 47.50
N THR A 95 22.72 49.90 47.36
CA THR A 95 23.36 50.85 46.46
C THR A 95 22.91 50.62 45.00
N HIS A 96 22.90 51.65 44.15
CA HIS A 96 22.60 51.54 42.72
C HIS A 96 23.39 50.41 42.04
N PHE A 97 24.55 50.07 42.52
CA PHE A 97 25.42 49.00 42.07
C PHE A 97 24.75 47.58 42.23
N SER A 98 24.16 47.31 43.40
CA SER A 98 23.48 46.02 43.68
C SER A 98 22.25 45.83 42.81
N LEU A 99 21.48 46.92 42.59
CA LEU A 99 20.30 46.86 41.68
C LEU A 99 20.70 46.64 40.23
N THR A 100 21.79 47.27 39.78
CA THR A 100 22.30 47.07 38.41
C THR A 100 22.77 45.61 38.19
N LEU A 101 23.49 45.02 39.16
CA LEU A 101 23.93 43.63 39.10
C LEU A 101 22.74 42.67 39.04
N LEU A 102 21.71 42.88 39.85
CA LEU A 102 20.49 42.05 39.83
C LEU A 102 19.75 42.19 38.51
N ALA A 103 19.57 43.41 38.00
CA ALA A 103 18.92 43.65 36.72
C ALA A 103 19.67 43.00 35.57
N THR A 104 21.00 43.09 35.55
CA THR A 104 21.83 42.40 34.54
C THR A 104 21.71 40.89 34.62
N TYR A 105 21.72 40.33 35.84
CA TYR A 105 21.54 38.90 36.06
C TYR A 105 20.16 38.44 35.53
N LEU A 106 19.07 39.11 35.87
CA LEU A 106 17.73 38.79 35.38
C LEU A 106 17.62 38.89 33.87
N CYS A 107 18.21 39.93 33.28
CA CYS A 107 18.21 40.08 31.82
C CYS A 107 18.97 38.95 31.14
N VAL A 108 20.19 38.63 31.56
CA VAL A 108 21.01 37.56 30.98
C VAL A 108 20.32 36.19 31.12
N THR A 109 19.79 35.89 32.31
CA THR A 109 19.10 34.61 32.55
C THR A 109 17.78 34.50 31.75
N ALA A 110 17.01 35.60 31.66
CA ALA A 110 15.78 35.61 30.86
C ALA A 110 16.05 35.36 29.37
N VAL A 111 17.05 36.01 28.80
CA VAL A 111 17.47 35.78 27.41
C VAL A 111 17.95 34.34 27.23
N SER A 112 18.77 33.84 28.15
CA SER A 112 19.27 32.45 28.06
C SER A 112 18.16 31.41 28.14
N ILE A 113 17.21 31.54 29.07
CA ILE A 113 16.04 30.66 29.21
C ILE A 113 15.19 30.70 27.92
N THR A 114 14.99 31.89 27.36
CA THR A 114 14.23 32.05 26.11
C THR A 114 14.94 31.37 24.92
N CYS A 115 16.25 31.57 24.79
CA CYS A 115 17.04 30.90 23.75
C CYS A 115 16.96 29.36 23.88
N ILE A 116 17.12 28.83 25.10
CA ILE A 116 16.98 27.38 25.35
C ILE A 116 15.57 26.89 24.96
N ALA A 117 14.54 27.64 25.32
CA ALA A 117 13.15 27.28 24.97
C ALA A 117 12.94 27.27 23.48
N VAL A 118 13.46 28.25 22.74
CA VAL A 118 13.35 28.27 21.25
C VAL A 118 14.12 27.12 20.64
N ILE A 119 15.34 26.85 21.08
CA ILE A 119 16.15 25.71 20.58
C ILE A 119 15.39 24.40 20.81
N ASN A 120 14.85 24.15 22.00
CA ASN A 120 14.09 22.96 22.31
C ASN A 120 12.87 22.84 21.41
N ALA A 121 12.12 23.93 21.21
CA ALA A 121 10.93 23.91 20.32
C ALA A 121 11.28 23.62 18.86
N VAL A 122 12.40 24.16 18.36
CA VAL A 122 12.88 23.88 17.00
C VAL A 122 13.30 22.41 16.86
N VAL A 123 14.05 21.89 17.83
CA VAL A 123 14.49 20.48 17.83
C VAL A 123 13.28 19.53 17.86
N GLU A 124 12.30 19.80 18.70
CA GLU A 124 11.05 19.00 18.76
C GLU A 124 10.33 18.99 17.42
N ARG A 125 10.16 20.15 16.78
CA ARG A 125 9.52 20.25 15.45
C ARG A 125 10.31 19.48 14.37
N LEU A 126 11.62 19.59 14.36
CA LEU A 126 12.46 18.86 13.41
C LEU A 126 12.36 17.34 13.59
N LEU A 127 12.34 16.89 14.85
CA LEU A 127 12.16 15.46 15.15
C LEU A 127 10.79 14.94 14.72
N GLU A 128 9.73 15.71 14.93
CA GLU A 128 8.38 15.36 14.48
C GLU A 128 8.30 15.29 12.95
N GLN A 129 8.85 16.27 12.25
CA GLN A 129 8.93 16.26 10.79
C GLN A 129 9.71 15.06 10.26
N HIS A 130 10.86 14.76 10.87
CA HIS A 130 11.66 13.61 10.49
C HIS A 130 10.91 12.29 10.69
N ARG A 131 10.23 12.13 11.83
CA ARG A 131 9.38 10.95 12.10
C ARG A 131 8.26 10.81 11.08
N ALA A 132 7.60 11.90 10.70
CA ALA A 132 6.54 11.91 9.71
C ALA A 132 7.06 11.50 8.31
N LEU A 133 8.23 12.01 7.90
CA LEU A 133 8.88 11.64 6.64
C LEU A 133 9.25 10.15 6.58
N VAL A 134 9.87 9.62 7.65
CA VAL A 134 10.22 8.19 7.73
C VAL A 134 8.97 7.31 7.68
N ALA A 135 7.90 7.70 8.37
CA ALA A 135 6.64 6.97 8.33
C ALA A 135 6.00 7.00 6.92
N ALA A 136 6.10 8.12 6.20
CA ALA A 136 5.61 8.22 4.83
C ALA A 136 6.43 7.35 3.87
N GLN A 137 7.76 7.35 4.00
CA GLN A 137 8.64 6.49 3.20
C GLN A 137 8.37 5.00 3.44
N ASN A 138 8.20 4.58 4.69
CA ASN A 138 7.91 3.19 5.00
C ASN A 138 6.57 2.72 4.38
N ARG A 139 5.53 3.56 4.39
CA ARG A 139 4.26 3.26 3.72
C ARG A 139 4.42 3.10 2.20
N GLU A 140 5.28 3.91 1.59
CA GLU A 140 5.55 3.81 0.15
C GLU A 140 6.31 2.53 -0.19
N VAL A 141 7.28 2.13 0.65
CA VAL A 141 7.99 0.84 0.50
C VAL A 141 7.02 -0.33 0.63
N GLU A 142 6.15 -0.33 1.66
CA GLU A 142 5.14 -1.38 1.84
C GLU A 142 4.21 -1.51 0.63
N LYS A 143 3.76 -0.38 0.05
CA LYS A 143 2.95 -0.40 -1.18
C LYS A 143 3.70 -1.00 -2.37
N ARG A 144 4.97 -0.65 -2.54
CA ARG A 144 5.82 -1.22 -3.61
C ARG A 144 6.02 -2.72 -3.44
N ASP A 145 6.26 -3.18 -2.21
CA ASP A 145 6.44 -4.60 -1.92
C ASP A 145 5.16 -5.40 -2.24
N LEU A 146 3.99 -4.88 -1.91
CA LEU A 146 2.70 -5.48 -2.29
C LEU A 146 2.53 -5.57 -3.81
N LEU A 147 2.88 -4.51 -4.55
CA LEU A 147 2.82 -4.52 -6.02
C LEU A 147 3.81 -5.52 -6.62
N ILE A 148 5.02 -5.62 -6.08
CA ILE A 148 6.01 -6.61 -6.52
C ILE A 148 5.51 -8.03 -6.28
N GLN A 149 4.93 -8.33 -5.11
CA GLN A 149 4.34 -9.63 -4.82
C GLN A 149 3.20 -9.98 -5.80
N GLU A 150 2.33 -9.03 -6.10
CA GLU A 150 1.26 -9.21 -7.09
C GLU A 150 1.82 -9.49 -8.49
N LEU A 151 2.82 -8.72 -8.92
CA LEU A 151 3.50 -8.93 -10.21
C LEU A 151 4.19 -10.31 -10.28
N GLU A 152 4.86 -10.73 -9.20
CA GLU A 152 5.47 -12.07 -9.14
C GLU A 152 4.42 -13.19 -9.22
N HIS A 153 3.28 -13.00 -8.55
CA HIS A 153 2.18 -13.96 -8.59
C HIS A 153 1.59 -14.05 -10.01
N ARG A 154 1.33 -12.92 -10.66
CA ARG A 154 0.85 -12.88 -12.05
C ARG A 154 1.86 -13.49 -13.01
N THR A 155 3.14 -13.17 -12.86
CA THR A 155 4.22 -13.72 -13.69
C THR A 155 4.29 -15.24 -13.56
N ARG A 156 4.24 -15.78 -12.33
CA ARG A 156 4.22 -17.25 -12.10
C ARG A 156 3.01 -17.91 -12.75
N ASN A 157 1.84 -17.29 -12.69
CA ASN A 157 0.62 -17.79 -13.33
C ASN A 157 0.78 -17.84 -14.84
N ILE A 158 1.32 -16.80 -15.48
CA ILE A 158 1.57 -16.74 -16.94
C ILE A 158 2.57 -17.84 -17.34
N PHE A 159 3.69 -18.00 -16.64
CA PHE A 159 4.66 -19.05 -16.94
C PHE A 159 4.07 -20.46 -16.74
N GLY A 160 3.24 -20.66 -15.71
CA GLY A 160 2.49 -21.90 -15.51
C GLY A 160 1.60 -22.24 -16.70
N LEU A 161 0.88 -21.24 -17.21
CA LEU A 161 0.02 -21.38 -18.38
C LEU A 161 0.82 -21.65 -19.66
N ILE A 162 1.90 -20.92 -19.91
CA ILE A 162 2.80 -21.15 -21.06
C ILE A 162 3.34 -22.58 -21.04
N LYS A 163 3.82 -23.06 -19.87
CA LYS A 163 4.30 -24.44 -19.71
C LYS A 163 3.18 -25.47 -19.98
N LEU A 164 1.98 -25.22 -19.48
CA LEU A 164 0.82 -26.07 -19.74
C LEU A 164 0.53 -26.15 -21.24
N LEU A 165 0.48 -25.00 -21.92
CA LEU A 165 0.25 -24.92 -23.37
C LEU A 165 1.34 -25.62 -24.17
N ALA A 166 2.61 -25.46 -23.80
CA ALA A 166 3.74 -26.12 -24.45
C ALA A 166 3.65 -27.63 -24.32
N ASN A 167 3.49 -28.15 -23.09
CA ASN A 167 3.42 -29.60 -22.82
C ASN A 167 2.27 -30.30 -23.55
N HIS A 168 1.19 -29.59 -23.84
CA HIS A 168 0.02 -30.15 -24.48
C HIS A 168 -0.07 -29.88 -25.99
N SER A 169 0.60 -28.86 -26.49
CA SER A 169 0.65 -28.57 -27.92
C SER A 169 1.75 -29.31 -28.66
N LEU A 170 2.88 -29.54 -27.97
CA LEU A 170 4.09 -30.19 -28.51
C LEU A 170 4.08 -31.68 -28.09
N LYS A 171 3.17 -32.47 -28.65
CA LYS A 171 3.13 -33.91 -28.45
C LYS A 171 3.74 -34.63 -29.63
N ASP A 172 4.38 -35.79 -29.39
CA ASP A 172 5.17 -36.56 -30.37
C ASP A 172 4.29 -37.15 -31.52
N ASP A 173 2.98 -37.24 -31.33
CA ASP A 173 2.03 -37.80 -32.28
C ASP A 173 1.47 -36.81 -33.31
N VAL A 174 1.92 -35.56 -33.28
CA VAL A 174 1.44 -34.49 -34.18
C VAL A 174 2.62 -33.95 -35.01
N PRO A 175 2.44 -33.70 -36.31
CA PRO A 175 3.47 -33.03 -37.13
C PRO A 175 3.94 -31.73 -36.48
N LEU A 176 5.24 -31.51 -36.42
CA LEU A 176 5.83 -30.36 -35.71
C LEU A 176 5.28 -29.00 -36.18
N ALA A 177 5.02 -28.86 -37.48
CA ALA A 177 4.44 -27.63 -38.05
C ALA A 177 3.06 -27.35 -37.48
N ASP A 178 2.20 -28.37 -37.35
CA ASP A 178 0.84 -28.24 -36.79
C ASP A 178 0.87 -27.97 -35.28
N ALA A 179 1.76 -28.66 -34.58
CA ALA A 179 1.96 -28.46 -33.15
C ALA A 179 2.42 -27.03 -32.86
N ARG A 180 3.38 -26.50 -33.63
CA ARG A 180 3.88 -25.12 -33.55
C ARG A 180 2.77 -24.11 -33.84
N ALA A 181 2.01 -24.28 -34.91
CA ALA A 181 0.94 -23.38 -35.27
C ALA A 181 -0.14 -23.29 -34.18
N ARG A 182 -0.52 -24.43 -33.59
CA ARG A 182 -1.48 -24.47 -32.45
C ARG A 182 -0.94 -23.76 -31.21
N TYR A 183 0.34 -24.01 -30.88
CA TYR A 183 0.98 -23.39 -29.72
C TYR A 183 1.05 -21.87 -29.85
N VAL A 184 1.53 -21.38 -31.00
CA VAL A 184 1.66 -19.96 -31.30
C VAL A 184 0.29 -19.28 -31.30
N GLY A 185 -0.70 -19.86 -31.98
CA GLY A 185 -2.05 -19.27 -32.03
C GLY A 185 -2.72 -19.13 -30.66
N ARG A 186 -2.53 -20.09 -29.75
CA ARG A 186 -2.98 -20.01 -28.36
C ARG A 186 -2.26 -18.91 -27.56
N LEU A 187 -0.95 -18.81 -27.77
CA LEU A 187 -0.14 -17.79 -27.09
C LEU A 187 -0.51 -16.38 -27.58
N GLU A 188 -0.72 -16.20 -28.88
CA GLU A 188 -1.18 -14.93 -29.47
C GLU A 188 -2.55 -14.53 -28.95
N ALA A 189 -3.50 -15.48 -28.86
CA ALA A 189 -4.83 -15.24 -28.30
C ALA A 189 -4.75 -14.74 -26.85
N LEU A 190 -3.92 -15.39 -26.03
CA LEU A 190 -3.70 -14.96 -24.65
C LEU A 190 -3.02 -13.60 -24.55
N ALA A 191 -1.98 -13.35 -25.35
CA ALA A 191 -1.29 -12.06 -25.37
C ALA A 191 -2.24 -10.92 -25.76
N ALA A 192 -3.12 -11.17 -26.72
CA ALA A 192 -4.15 -10.22 -27.13
C ALA A 192 -5.12 -9.89 -25.98
N ALA A 193 -5.60 -10.90 -25.24
CA ALA A 193 -6.50 -10.71 -24.12
C ALA A 193 -5.84 -9.91 -22.96
N TYR A 194 -4.59 -10.24 -22.63
CA TYR A 194 -3.83 -9.48 -21.61
C TYR A 194 -3.58 -8.02 -22.01
N SER A 195 -3.32 -7.76 -23.30
CA SER A 195 -3.14 -6.39 -23.80
C SER A 195 -4.40 -5.54 -23.69
N MET A 196 -5.58 -6.14 -23.62
CA MET A 196 -6.84 -5.43 -23.42
C MET A 196 -7.04 -5.06 -21.95
N ASP A 197 -6.71 -5.98 -21.04
CA ASP A 197 -6.83 -5.76 -19.59
C ASP A 197 -5.97 -4.58 -19.13
N ASP A 198 -4.75 -4.48 -19.67
CA ASP A 198 -3.78 -3.42 -19.36
C ASP A 198 -4.27 -2.01 -19.78
N LYS A 199 -5.11 -1.93 -20.82
CA LYS A 199 -5.60 -0.65 -21.37
C LYS A 199 -6.87 -0.13 -20.69
N THR A 200 -7.78 -1.02 -20.29
CA THR A 200 -9.12 -0.65 -19.84
C THR A 200 -9.38 -0.98 -18.37
N GLY A 201 -8.62 -1.90 -17.79
CA GLY A 201 -8.81 -2.41 -16.42
C GLY A 201 -10.14 -3.15 -16.20
N LYS A 202 -10.97 -3.29 -17.27
CA LYS A 202 -12.25 -3.98 -17.25
C LYS A 202 -12.54 -4.59 -18.63
N VAL A 203 -12.12 -5.82 -18.85
CA VAL A 203 -12.38 -6.54 -20.09
C VAL A 203 -13.70 -7.31 -19.97
N THR A 204 -14.58 -7.15 -20.95
CA THR A 204 -15.80 -7.92 -21.03
C THR A 204 -15.63 -9.18 -21.87
N LEU A 205 -16.53 -10.17 -21.68
CA LEU A 205 -16.58 -11.34 -22.55
C LEU A 205 -16.88 -10.94 -24.01
N PHE A 206 -17.66 -9.88 -24.21
CA PHE A 206 -17.96 -9.35 -25.55
C PHE A 206 -16.68 -8.83 -26.23
N ASP A 207 -15.79 -8.12 -25.50
CA ASP A 207 -14.54 -7.60 -26.08
C ASP A 207 -13.66 -8.74 -26.60
N ILE A 208 -13.54 -9.83 -25.84
CA ILE A 208 -12.77 -11.02 -26.26
C ILE A 208 -13.38 -11.67 -27.49
N LEU A 209 -14.70 -11.88 -27.47
CA LEU A 209 -15.42 -12.45 -28.60
C LEU A 209 -15.23 -11.60 -29.85
N HIS A 210 -15.40 -10.29 -29.72
CA HIS A 210 -15.22 -9.36 -30.83
C HIS A 210 -13.80 -9.41 -31.39
N GLN A 211 -12.78 -9.42 -30.54
CA GLN A 211 -11.37 -9.45 -30.98
C GLN A 211 -10.99 -10.77 -31.65
N LEU A 212 -11.33 -11.91 -31.03
CA LEU A 212 -10.93 -13.22 -31.56
C LEU A 212 -11.72 -13.63 -32.81
N LEU A 213 -12.96 -13.19 -32.94
CA LEU A 213 -13.88 -13.64 -33.98
C LEU A 213 -14.08 -12.65 -35.14
N GLN A 214 -13.29 -11.55 -35.17
CA GLN A 214 -13.39 -10.48 -36.19
C GLN A 214 -13.47 -10.99 -37.64
N LEU A 215 -12.63 -11.98 -37.98
CA LEU A 215 -12.55 -12.52 -39.34
C LEU A 215 -13.85 -13.18 -39.81
N HIS A 216 -14.74 -13.57 -38.88
CA HIS A 216 -15.98 -14.28 -39.15
C HIS A 216 -17.19 -13.52 -38.63
N ALA A 217 -17.08 -12.23 -38.30
CA ALA A 217 -18.12 -11.44 -37.64
C ALA A 217 -19.49 -11.49 -38.35
N GLN A 218 -19.51 -11.56 -39.68
CA GLN A 218 -20.77 -11.63 -40.46
C GLN A 218 -21.55 -12.94 -40.27
N ARG A 219 -20.88 -13.98 -39.78
CA ARG A 219 -21.45 -15.32 -39.57
C ARG A 219 -21.64 -15.70 -38.11
N ILE A 220 -21.37 -14.73 -37.20
CA ILE A 220 -21.41 -14.95 -35.75
C ILE A 220 -22.37 -13.97 -35.10
N GLY A 221 -23.40 -14.48 -34.47
CA GLY A 221 -24.30 -13.68 -33.64
C GLY A 221 -23.90 -13.76 -32.16
N ILE A 222 -23.72 -12.61 -31.50
CA ILE A 222 -23.37 -12.52 -30.09
C ILE A 222 -24.47 -11.80 -29.34
N ARG A 223 -24.91 -12.33 -28.19
CA ARG A 223 -25.94 -11.74 -27.32
C ARG A 223 -25.62 -11.94 -25.85
N GLY A 224 -25.82 -10.92 -25.01
CA GLY A 224 -25.78 -11.02 -23.55
C GLY A 224 -24.40 -11.32 -22.95
N CYS A 225 -23.32 -10.96 -23.67
CA CYS A 225 -21.94 -11.21 -23.27
C CYS A 225 -21.22 -9.97 -22.67
N GLU A 226 -21.96 -8.92 -22.32
CA GLU A 226 -21.44 -7.65 -21.75
C GLU A 226 -21.12 -7.78 -20.26
N ILE A 227 -20.50 -8.88 -19.86
CA ILE A 227 -20.09 -9.17 -18.50
C ILE A 227 -18.59 -8.94 -18.33
N VAL A 228 -18.19 -8.17 -17.30
CA VAL A 228 -16.78 -7.96 -16.95
C VAL A 228 -16.20 -9.25 -16.40
N LEU A 229 -15.05 -9.67 -16.89
CA LEU A 229 -14.43 -10.92 -16.48
C LEU A 229 -13.34 -10.69 -15.41
N MET A 230 -13.28 -11.62 -14.46
CA MET A 230 -12.10 -11.77 -13.59
C MET A 230 -10.92 -12.31 -14.40
N GLU A 231 -9.68 -12.01 -13.99
CA GLU A 231 -8.45 -12.44 -14.67
C GLU A 231 -8.42 -13.94 -15.02
N LYS A 232 -8.81 -14.82 -14.09
CA LYS A 232 -8.88 -16.27 -14.34
C LYS A 232 -9.94 -16.63 -15.37
N ALA A 233 -11.09 -15.98 -15.33
CA ALA A 233 -12.17 -16.18 -16.29
C ALA A 233 -11.77 -15.64 -17.67
N LEU A 234 -11.07 -14.49 -17.74
CA LEU A 234 -10.52 -13.91 -18.95
C LEU A 234 -9.60 -14.93 -19.66
N GLN A 235 -8.63 -15.48 -18.96
CA GLN A 235 -7.70 -16.51 -19.49
C GLN A 235 -8.48 -17.74 -19.99
N GLN A 236 -9.41 -18.22 -19.19
CA GLN A 236 -10.20 -19.42 -19.50
C GLN A 236 -11.08 -19.23 -20.73
N PHE A 237 -11.85 -18.13 -20.80
CA PHE A 237 -12.71 -17.85 -21.95
C PHE A 237 -11.93 -17.57 -23.22
N THR A 238 -10.77 -16.89 -23.14
CA THR A 238 -9.88 -16.69 -24.29
C THR A 238 -9.49 -18.01 -24.93
N LEU A 239 -9.06 -18.98 -24.13
CA LEU A 239 -8.68 -20.30 -24.63
C LEU A 239 -9.89 -21.12 -25.12
N ILE A 240 -11.03 -21.07 -24.42
CA ILE A 240 -12.26 -21.76 -24.84
C ILE A 240 -12.71 -21.23 -26.21
N ILE A 241 -12.79 -19.91 -26.39
CA ILE A 241 -13.25 -19.30 -27.63
C ILE A 241 -12.28 -19.61 -28.76
N HIS A 242 -10.96 -19.52 -28.52
CA HIS A 242 -9.94 -19.88 -29.51
C HIS A 242 -10.07 -21.35 -29.98
N GLU A 243 -10.27 -22.27 -29.03
CA GLU A 243 -10.46 -23.69 -29.38
C GLU A 243 -11.79 -23.96 -30.13
N LEU A 244 -12.90 -23.34 -29.70
CA LEU A 244 -14.17 -23.44 -30.36
C LEU A 244 -14.11 -22.89 -31.79
N GLN A 245 -13.49 -21.71 -31.98
CA GLN A 245 -13.28 -21.11 -33.29
C GLN A 245 -12.43 -22.03 -34.19
N THR A 246 -11.28 -22.48 -33.68
CA THR A 246 -10.39 -23.37 -34.46
C THR A 246 -11.04 -24.68 -34.86
N ASN A 247 -11.84 -25.26 -33.95
CA ASN A 247 -12.62 -26.49 -34.24
C ASN A 247 -13.72 -26.22 -35.26
N SER A 248 -14.43 -25.09 -35.11
CA SER A 248 -15.50 -24.70 -36.06
C SER A 248 -14.96 -24.45 -37.47
N MET A 249 -13.78 -23.83 -37.59
CA MET A 249 -13.11 -23.61 -38.88
C MET A 249 -12.62 -24.91 -39.52
N LYS A 250 -12.16 -25.88 -38.74
CA LYS A 250 -11.60 -27.13 -39.26
C LYS A 250 -12.64 -28.21 -39.52
N TYR A 251 -13.63 -28.31 -38.65
CA TYR A 251 -14.54 -29.46 -38.59
C TYR A 251 -16.01 -29.08 -38.48
N GLY A 252 -16.31 -27.82 -38.06
CA GLY A 252 -17.64 -27.35 -37.73
C GLY A 252 -18.22 -26.35 -38.73
N ALA A 253 -19.15 -25.53 -38.28
CA ALA A 253 -19.93 -24.60 -39.10
C ALA A 253 -19.07 -23.63 -39.92
N LEU A 254 -18.03 -23.07 -39.36
CA LEU A 254 -17.19 -22.08 -40.05
C LEU A 254 -16.34 -22.70 -41.18
N SER A 255 -16.30 -24.04 -41.31
CA SER A 255 -15.67 -24.72 -42.46
C SER A 255 -16.46 -24.60 -43.75
N ARG A 256 -17.73 -24.20 -43.69
CA ARG A 256 -18.62 -24.00 -44.85
C ARG A 256 -19.03 -22.52 -44.94
N GLU A 257 -19.29 -22.03 -46.13
CA GLU A 257 -19.72 -20.63 -46.34
C GLU A 257 -21.08 -20.32 -45.72
N THR A 258 -21.98 -21.30 -45.71
CA THR A 258 -23.36 -21.21 -45.16
C THR A 258 -23.42 -21.41 -43.63
N GLY A 259 -22.31 -21.79 -43.02
CA GLY A 259 -22.29 -22.11 -41.59
C GLY A 259 -22.34 -20.84 -40.72
N LEU A 260 -23.14 -20.94 -39.66
CA LEU A 260 -23.39 -19.86 -38.70
C LEU A 260 -23.05 -20.31 -37.28
N VAL A 261 -22.68 -19.36 -36.45
CA VAL A 261 -22.44 -19.56 -35.02
C VAL A 261 -23.28 -18.57 -34.22
N SER A 262 -24.01 -19.07 -33.24
CA SER A 262 -24.74 -18.24 -32.27
C SER A 262 -24.09 -18.38 -30.89
N ILE A 263 -23.74 -17.24 -30.31
CA ILE A 263 -23.12 -17.15 -28.99
C ILE A 263 -24.05 -16.38 -28.06
N SER A 264 -24.28 -16.91 -26.86
CA SER A 264 -25.09 -16.25 -25.86
C SER A 264 -24.48 -16.34 -24.48
N GLY A 265 -24.56 -15.22 -23.76
CA GLY A 265 -24.27 -15.13 -22.34
C GLY A 265 -25.53 -14.84 -21.54
N ASN A 266 -25.79 -15.58 -20.48
CA ASN A 266 -26.90 -15.32 -19.59
C ASN A 266 -26.46 -15.28 -18.13
N VAL A 267 -26.87 -14.23 -17.44
CA VAL A 267 -26.68 -14.06 -15.99
C VAL A 267 -28.01 -14.31 -15.31
N ASP A 268 -28.06 -15.27 -14.40
CA ASP A 268 -29.16 -15.48 -13.47
C ASP A 268 -28.73 -15.01 -12.07
N PRO A 269 -29.17 -13.80 -11.66
CA PRO A 269 -28.80 -13.26 -10.35
C PRO A 269 -29.41 -14.07 -9.19
N SER A 270 -30.58 -14.70 -9.41
CA SER A 270 -31.27 -15.44 -8.36
C SER A 270 -30.58 -16.78 -8.05
N ALA A 271 -30.03 -17.42 -9.06
CA ALA A 271 -29.24 -18.64 -8.94
C ALA A 271 -27.74 -18.37 -8.76
N ASN A 272 -27.30 -17.09 -8.76
CA ASN A 272 -25.88 -16.67 -8.77
C ASN A 272 -25.06 -17.42 -9.84
N THR A 273 -25.59 -17.50 -11.06
CA THR A 273 -25.04 -18.34 -12.13
C THR A 273 -24.82 -17.52 -13.40
N PHE A 274 -23.68 -17.73 -14.05
CA PHE A 274 -23.42 -17.30 -15.42
C PHE A 274 -23.38 -18.50 -16.34
N THR A 275 -24.09 -18.41 -17.50
CA THR A 275 -24.11 -19.44 -18.53
C THR A 275 -23.65 -18.86 -19.85
N PHE A 276 -22.66 -19.50 -20.48
CA PHE A 276 -22.17 -19.21 -21.82
C PHE A 276 -22.57 -20.38 -22.73
N ALA A 277 -23.13 -20.08 -23.89
CA ALA A 277 -23.46 -21.07 -24.88
C ALA A 277 -22.91 -20.70 -26.26
N TRP A 278 -22.34 -21.68 -26.94
CA TRP A 278 -21.90 -21.65 -28.34
C TRP A 278 -22.67 -22.69 -29.11
N GLN A 279 -23.37 -22.27 -30.14
CA GLN A 279 -24.22 -23.15 -30.98
C GLN A 279 -23.82 -22.98 -32.44
N GLU A 280 -23.45 -24.07 -33.09
CA GLU A 280 -23.18 -24.14 -34.52
C GLU A 280 -24.41 -24.61 -35.32
N SER A 281 -24.51 -24.14 -36.58
CA SER A 281 -25.53 -24.55 -37.53
C SER A 281 -25.05 -24.37 -38.97
N GLY A 282 -25.64 -25.15 -39.92
CA GLY A 282 -25.34 -25.04 -41.35
C GLY A 282 -23.96 -25.56 -41.76
N GLY A 283 -23.24 -26.22 -40.85
CA GLY A 283 -21.97 -26.90 -41.10
C GLY A 283 -22.14 -28.39 -41.48
N PRO A 284 -21.01 -29.13 -41.54
CA PRO A 284 -21.05 -30.58 -41.64
C PRO A 284 -21.68 -31.19 -40.39
N PRO A 285 -22.28 -32.41 -40.49
CA PRO A 285 -22.80 -33.09 -39.32
C PRO A 285 -21.78 -33.22 -38.21
N ALA A 286 -22.12 -32.76 -37.01
CA ALA A 286 -21.23 -32.83 -35.88
C ALA A 286 -21.04 -34.26 -35.39
N ALA A 287 -19.80 -34.67 -35.13
CA ALA A 287 -19.47 -35.96 -34.55
C ALA A 287 -18.56 -35.83 -33.36
N PRO A 288 -18.71 -36.66 -32.31
CA PRO A 288 -17.79 -36.68 -31.22
C PRO A 288 -16.34 -36.91 -31.67
N PRO A 289 -15.34 -36.23 -31.13
CA PRO A 289 -13.95 -36.42 -31.54
C PRO A 289 -13.48 -37.83 -31.18
N THR A 290 -12.87 -38.49 -32.15
CA THR A 290 -12.34 -39.88 -32.02
C THR A 290 -11.04 -39.94 -31.21
N ARG A 291 -10.32 -38.81 -31.09
CA ARG A 291 -9.09 -38.70 -30.32
C ARG A 291 -9.24 -37.70 -29.19
N LYS A 292 -8.79 -38.07 -27.99
CA LYS A 292 -8.69 -37.16 -26.84
C LYS A 292 -7.50 -36.21 -27.05
N GLY A 293 -7.73 -35.06 -27.66
CA GLY A 293 -6.72 -34.02 -27.84
C GLY A 293 -6.77 -32.98 -26.71
N PHE A 294 -5.78 -32.04 -26.74
CA PHE A 294 -5.69 -30.96 -25.74
C PHE A 294 -6.92 -30.02 -25.79
N GLY A 295 -7.61 -29.88 -26.93
CA GLY A 295 -8.86 -29.12 -26.99
C GLY A 295 -9.91 -29.60 -25.96
N GLN A 296 -9.97 -30.91 -25.68
CA GLN A 296 -10.85 -31.41 -24.61
C GLN A 296 -10.41 -30.99 -23.20
N VAL A 297 -9.11 -30.85 -22.96
CA VAL A 297 -8.60 -30.33 -21.67
C VAL A 297 -9.06 -28.90 -21.49
N ILE A 298 -8.92 -28.04 -22.50
CA ILE A 298 -9.36 -26.64 -22.47
C ILE A 298 -10.87 -26.51 -22.38
N LEU A 299 -11.59 -27.27 -23.20
CA LEU A 299 -13.04 -27.13 -23.31
C LEU A 299 -13.83 -27.80 -22.16
N ARG A 300 -13.26 -28.82 -21.51
CA ARG A 300 -13.92 -29.57 -20.45
C ARG A 300 -13.20 -29.64 -19.14
N HIS A 301 -11.99 -30.22 -19.08
CA HIS A 301 -11.33 -30.51 -17.80
C HIS A 301 -10.90 -29.25 -17.06
N ALA A 302 -10.34 -28.25 -17.73
CA ALA A 302 -9.91 -27.03 -17.07
C ALA A 302 -11.08 -26.22 -16.48
N PRO A 303 -12.22 -26.04 -17.21
CA PRO A 303 -13.42 -25.45 -16.64
C PRO A 303 -13.98 -26.24 -15.45
N GLU A 304 -14.10 -27.57 -15.56
CA GLU A 304 -14.62 -28.44 -14.50
C GLU A 304 -13.77 -28.38 -13.22
N MET A 305 -12.43 -28.33 -13.35
CA MET A 305 -11.53 -28.11 -12.22
C MET A 305 -11.73 -26.73 -11.55
N GLY A 306 -12.15 -25.72 -12.31
CA GLY A 306 -12.56 -24.40 -11.82
C GLY A 306 -13.97 -24.37 -11.21
N GLY A 307 -14.67 -25.50 -11.15
CA GLY A 307 -16.03 -25.62 -10.61
C GLY A 307 -17.15 -25.31 -11.60
N ALA A 308 -16.82 -25.15 -12.90
CA ALA A 308 -17.83 -24.99 -13.93
C ALA A 308 -18.48 -26.35 -14.32
N ARG A 309 -19.71 -26.29 -14.77
CA ARG A 309 -20.37 -27.41 -15.44
C ARG A 309 -20.26 -27.19 -16.94
N VAL A 310 -19.80 -28.22 -17.67
CA VAL A 310 -19.67 -28.18 -19.12
C VAL A 310 -20.48 -29.26 -19.75
N SER A 311 -21.34 -28.91 -20.77
CA SER A 311 -21.99 -29.81 -21.66
C SER A 311 -21.48 -29.62 -23.09
N MET A 312 -21.17 -30.73 -23.78
CA MET A 312 -20.81 -30.76 -25.20
C MET A 312 -21.68 -31.79 -25.88
N GLU A 313 -22.54 -31.32 -26.76
CA GLU A 313 -23.49 -32.14 -27.54
C GLU A 313 -23.14 -31.99 -29.02
N TYR A 314 -23.36 -33.07 -29.78
CA TYR A 314 -23.05 -33.15 -31.22
C TYR A 314 -24.28 -33.49 -32.02
N PRO A 315 -25.33 -32.63 -32.03
CA PRO A 315 -26.49 -32.82 -32.89
C PRO A 315 -26.10 -32.78 -34.37
N SER A 316 -26.97 -33.32 -35.25
CA SER A 316 -26.75 -33.28 -36.69
C SER A 316 -26.61 -31.89 -37.27
N GLU A 317 -27.21 -30.89 -36.64
CA GLU A 317 -27.17 -29.48 -37.02
C GLU A 317 -25.85 -28.79 -36.74
N GLY A 318 -25.06 -29.28 -35.76
CA GLY A 318 -23.77 -28.69 -35.38
C GLY A 318 -23.44 -28.83 -33.88
N LEU A 319 -22.24 -28.43 -33.49
CA LEU A 319 -21.78 -28.51 -32.11
C LEU A 319 -22.58 -27.54 -31.21
N ARG A 320 -23.00 -28.06 -30.05
CA ARG A 320 -23.52 -27.26 -28.95
C ARG A 320 -22.61 -27.40 -27.74
N TYR A 321 -22.00 -26.28 -27.32
CA TYR A 321 -21.15 -26.18 -26.13
C TYR A 321 -21.81 -25.25 -25.12
N VAL A 322 -21.97 -25.70 -23.87
CA VAL A 322 -22.52 -24.91 -22.78
C VAL A 322 -21.58 -24.96 -21.59
N TYR A 323 -21.22 -23.82 -21.10
CA TYR A 323 -20.44 -23.60 -19.88
C TYR A 323 -21.33 -22.90 -18.87
N SER A 324 -21.36 -23.35 -17.61
CA SER A 324 -22.10 -22.73 -16.52
C SER A 324 -21.26 -22.73 -15.24
N ASN A 325 -21.17 -21.60 -14.56
CA ASN A 325 -20.41 -21.47 -13.31
C ASN A 325 -21.06 -20.42 -12.38
N GLU A 326 -20.66 -20.41 -11.12
CA GLU A 326 -21.04 -19.36 -10.20
C GLU A 326 -20.59 -17.99 -10.74
N LEU A 327 -21.49 -17.01 -10.66
CA LEU A 327 -21.25 -15.66 -11.17
C LEU A 327 -20.04 -15.01 -10.50
N SER A 328 -19.88 -15.21 -9.19
CA SER A 328 -18.74 -14.72 -8.38
C SER A 328 -17.37 -15.25 -8.81
N LYS A 329 -17.31 -16.37 -9.52
CA LYS A 329 -16.07 -16.95 -10.09
C LYS A 329 -15.75 -16.42 -11.49
N VAL A 330 -16.72 -15.77 -12.14
CA VAL A 330 -16.60 -15.27 -13.52
C VAL A 330 -16.43 -13.76 -13.54
N SER A 331 -17.20 -13.04 -12.72
CA SER A 331 -17.22 -11.57 -12.66
C SER A 331 -17.03 -11.06 -11.25
N PRO A 332 -16.23 -9.98 -11.06
CA PRO A 332 -15.97 -9.43 -9.72
C PRO A 332 -17.23 -8.90 -9.03
N ASP A 333 -18.19 -8.34 -9.78
CA ASP A 333 -19.37 -7.65 -9.23
C ASP A 333 -20.70 -8.14 -9.80
N GLY A 334 -20.71 -9.16 -10.66
CA GLY A 334 -21.93 -9.58 -11.38
C GLY A 334 -22.52 -8.49 -12.30
N GLN A 335 -21.78 -7.41 -12.52
CA GLN A 335 -22.27 -6.24 -13.26
C GLN A 335 -22.25 -6.51 -14.77
N ARG A 336 -23.43 -6.35 -15.38
CA ARG A 336 -23.54 -6.07 -16.81
C ARG A 336 -23.16 -4.60 -17.02
N ILE A 337 -22.23 -4.32 -17.90
CA ILE A 337 -22.12 -2.98 -18.46
C ILE A 337 -23.35 -2.85 -19.38
N SER A 338 -24.36 -2.07 -18.95
CA SER A 338 -25.45 -1.72 -19.85
C SER A 338 -24.82 -1.03 -21.06
N ALA A 339 -24.93 -1.66 -22.23
CA ALA A 339 -24.59 -1.03 -23.47
C ALA A 339 -25.42 0.25 -23.57
N SER A 340 -24.78 1.41 -23.46
CA SER A 340 -25.37 2.68 -23.88
C SER A 340 -25.52 2.58 -25.39
N VAL A 341 -26.77 2.51 -25.82
CA VAL A 341 -27.22 2.58 -27.24
C VAL A 341 -26.69 3.83 -27.91
#